data_84fff55078cfd0445baff91b2810ef00
#
_entry.id   84fff55078cfd0445baff91b2810ef00
#
_cell.length_a   1.000
_cell.length_b   1.000
_cell.length_c   1.000
_cell.angle_alpha   90.00
_cell.angle_beta   90.00
_cell.angle_gamma   90.00
#
_symmetry.space_group_name_H-M   'P 1'
#
loop_
_entity.id
_entity.type
_entity.pdbx_description
1 polymer ?
#
loop_
_entity_poly.entity_id
_entity_poly.type
_entity_poly.pdbx_seq_one_letter_code
_entity_poly.pdbx_strand_id
1 'polypeptide(L)'
;MTSSAVTSLSRIQFAFCFICMWSFIPLAVAEVEERWQPLNPKPRLLVLTDIEADPDDAQTLIRLLLYANQIDIKGLIATTSVHQKTRIAPDTIHTLIDAYGEVQPNLNSHQPGYPDAKTLHSIVKSGVSVYGMQGVGENHDSEGSDWLIREIEKADSRPLWISVWGGTNTLAQALYKLKKTKSENVLKQLINRLRVYTISDQDDSAAWIRQTFPNLFYIVSPGGYGAATWTGINHVVQGIDNTRISNAWIAEHIQQGHGPLGAKYPDVAYGMEGDTPSWLNLINNGLHAPEHPNWGGWGGRYERYIPKLSETDPTGFTGGVPVVPETRPIWTNAVDRYVPVSSNQYGRTVSPGSFEFNGYRETLWRWRDEFQNDFAARMDWCMKRYDEANHAPEVKLLHDHSITVKSGESFHLDARGSKDPDGDALQFYWFNYAEAGTMKDQTVKIHSAENMARVHVVAPDVEKPQSIHFILKLTDRGEP
;
A
#
# COMPACT_ATOMS: atom_id res chain seq x y z
N MET A 1 -83.80 46.30 8.14
CA MET A 1 -82.74 47.29 7.93
C MET A 1 -81.44 46.77 8.49
N THR A 2 -80.57 46.47 7.60
CA THR A 2 -79.13 46.73 7.60
C THR A 2 -78.35 46.18 8.82
N SER A 3 -77.47 45.35 8.69
CA SER A 3 -76.18 45.36 7.95
C SER A 3 -75.11 44.86 8.91
N SER A 4 -74.41 43.89 8.41
CA SER A 4 -72.98 43.64 8.50
C SER A 4 -72.25 43.65 9.84
N ALA A 5 -71.62 42.60 10.15
CA ALA A 5 -70.13 42.53 10.01
C ALA A 5 -69.62 41.11 10.17
N VAL A 6 -69.11 40.67 9.09
CA VAL A 6 -68.27 39.50 8.94
C VAL A 6 -66.84 39.86 9.36
N THR A 7 -66.10 38.83 9.69
CA THR A 7 -64.67 38.74 9.64
C THR A 7 -63.88 38.97 10.93
N SER A 8 -63.38 37.86 11.41
CA SER A 8 -61.95 37.62 11.63
C SER A 8 -61.73 36.33 12.47
N LEU A 9 -61.77 35.20 11.81
CA LEU A 9 -61.41 33.91 12.47
C LEU A 9 -60.82 32.89 11.47
N SER A 10 -60.10 33.36 10.48
CA SER A 10 -59.53 32.41 9.51
C SER A 10 -58.02 32.58 9.22
N ARG A 11 -57.27 33.22 10.13
CA ARG A 11 -55.80 33.40 9.88
C ARG A 11 -54.86 32.73 10.91
N ILE A 12 -55.34 32.04 11.89
CA ILE A 12 -54.48 31.47 12.95
C ILE A 12 -54.33 29.93 12.82
N GLN A 13 -55.11 29.25 12.02
CA GLN A 13 -55.01 27.80 11.92
C GLN A 13 -54.10 27.23 10.82
N PHE A 14 -53.56 28.06 9.94
CA PHE A 14 -52.67 27.57 8.87
C PHE A 14 -51.17 27.67 9.18
N ALA A 15 -50.77 28.34 10.24
CA ALA A 15 -49.36 28.50 10.60
C ALA A 15 -48.81 27.35 11.46
N PHE A 16 -49.66 26.53 12.07
CA PHE A 16 -49.20 25.47 12.99
C PHE A 16 -48.98 24.09 12.34
N CYS A 17 -49.50 23.85 11.14
CA CYS A 17 -49.26 22.58 10.42
C CYS A 17 -47.97 22.52 9.60
N PHE A 18 -47.32 23.65 9.32
CA PHE A 18 -46.10 23.65 8.51
C PHE A 18 -44.81 23.47 9.31
N ILE A 19 -44.86 23.64 10.65
CA ILE A 19 -43.68 23.52 11.51
C ILE A 19 -43.44 22.08 12.00
N CYS A 20 -44.47 21.25 12.01
CA CYS A 20 -44.34 19.84 12.45
C CYS A 20 -43.92 18.86 11.36
N MET A 21 -43.85 19.25 10.11
CA MET A 21 -43.43 18.34 9.02
C MET A 21 -41.94 18.44 8.62
N TRP A 22 -41.17 19.31 9.28
CA TRP A 22 -39.74 19.42 8.99
C TRP A 22 -38.83 18.72 10.01
N SER A 23 -39.38 17.99 10.96
CA SER A 23 -38.59 17.39 12.03
C SER A 23 -38.26 15.91 11.86
N PHE A 24 -38.60 15.31 10.73
CA PHE A 24 -38.27 13.90 10.43
C PHE A 24 -37.85 13.66 8.98
N ILE A 25 -36.97 14.52 8.46
CA ILE A 25 -36.07 14.03 7.43
C ILE A 25 -34.91 13.43 8.21
N PRO A 26 -34.70 12.11 8.21
CA PRO A 26 -33.42 11.59 8.64
C PRO A 26 -32.41 12.31 7.74
N LEU A 27 -31.50 13.07 8.31
CA LEU A 27 -30.24 13.40 7.70
C LEU A 27 -29.66 12.02 7.37
N ALA A 28 -29.90 11.56 6.15
CA ALA A 28 -29.01 10.59 5.54
C ALA A 28 -27.65 11.26 5.66
N VAL A 29 -26.82 10.78 6.58
CA VAL A 29 -25.40 11.02 6.56
C VAL A 29 -25.05 10.50 5.18
N ALA A 30 -24.84 11.41 4.23
CA ALA A 30 -24.25 11.06 2.96
C ALA A 30 -22.95 10.38 3.37
N GLU A 31 -22.85 9.07 3.17
CA GLU A 31 -21.57 8.39 3.17
C GLU A 31 -20.71 9.26 2.29
N VAL A 32 -19.65 9.82 2.85
CA VAL A 32 -18.68 10.62 2.09
C VAL A 32 -18.21 9.67 1.01
N GLU A 33 -18.59 9.93 -0.24
CA GLU A 33 -18.15 9.13 -1.38
C GLU A 33 -16.63 9.07 -1.32
N GLU A 34 -16.10 7.89 -1.02
CA GLU A 34 -14.66 7.65 -1.02
C GLU A 34 -14.17 7.82 -2.45
N ARG A 35 -13.43 8.90 -2.72
CA ARG A 35 -12.90 9.22 -4.05
C ARG A 35 -11.40 9.07 -4.05
N TRP A 36 -10.88 8.48 -5.12
CA TRP A 36 -9.44 8.45 -5.36
C TRP A 36 -8.86 9.87 -5.38
N GLN A 37 -7.73 10.05 -4.71
CA GLN A 37 -6.99 11.31 -4.66
C GLN A 37 -5.51 11.05 -4.97
N PRO A 38 -4.86 11.89 -5.78
CA PRO A 38 -3.43 11.74 -6.04
C PRO A 38 -2.62 11.95 -4.76
N LEU A 39 -1.55 11.14 -4.57
CA LEU A 39 -0.60 11.32 -3.47
C LEU A 39 0.32 12.51 -3.75
N ASN A 40 -0.19 13.71 -3.54
CA ASN A 40 0.59 14.94 -3.58
C ASN A 40 0.21 15.79 -2.37
N PRO A 41 1.12 16.05 -1.43
CA PRO A 41 2.56 15.77 -1.44
C PRO A 41 2.92 14.29 -1.16
N LYS A 42 4.23 13.94 -1.39
CA LYS A 42 4.79 12.58 -1.15
C LYS A 42 4.35 12.02 0.21
N PRO A 43 4.00 10.72 0.30
CA PRO A 43 3.68 10.09 1.58
C PRO A 43 4.91 10.06 2.50
N ARG A 44 4.69 10.28 3.80
CA ARG A 44 5.73 10.19 4.82
C ARG A 44 5.88 8.75 5.25
N LEU A 45 7.08 8.18 5.17
CA LEU A 45 7.38 6.80 5.54
C LEU A 45 8.50 6.75 6.56
N LEU A 46 8.32 5.94 7.61
CA LEU A 46 9.34 5.54 8.55
C LEU A 46 9.41 4.01 8.58
N VAL A 47 10.62 3.47 8.54
CA VAL A 47 10.88 2.02 8.48
C VAL A 47 11.47 1.54 9.80
N LEU A 48 11.00 0.38 10.27
CA LEU A 48 11.60 -0.42 11.33
C LEU A 48 12.08 -1.75 10.72
N THR A 49 13.38 -2.03 10.76
CA THR A 49 14.02 -3.16 10.06
C THR A 49 14.91 -3.95 10.99
N ASP A 50 14.82 -5.27 10.97
CA ASP A 50 15.77 -6.18 11.62
C ASP A 50 16.87 -6.65 10.65
N ILE A 51 17.26 -5.74 9.74
CA ILE A 51 18.28 -5.98 8.71
C ILE A 51 19.46 -6.82 9.24
N GLU A 52 19.87 -7.79 8.46
CA GLU A 52 20.77 -8.91 8.76
C GLU A 52 20.13 -10.09 9.53
N ALA A 53 18.80 -10.08 9.79
CA ALA A 53 18.11 -11.29 10.23
C ALA A 53 18.09 -12.33 9.11
N ASP A 54 17.75 -11.87 7.92
CA ASP A 54 17.89 -12.57 6.64
C ASP A 54 18.13 -11.55 5.51
N PRO A 55 18.24 -11.97 4.22
CA PRO A 55 18.59 -11.05 3.13
C PRO A 55 17.48 -10.08 2.70
N ASP A 56 16.22 -10.33 3.01
CA ASP A 56 15.09 -9.64 2.37
C ASP A 56 14.93 -8.17 2.80
N ASP A 57 15.29 -7.81 4.04
CA ASP A 57 15.40 -6.42 4.48
C ASP A 57 16.36 -5.59 3.61
N ALA A 58 17.54 -6.15 3.31
CA ALA A 58 18.53 -5.48 2.48
C ALA A 58 18.04 -5.35 1.02
N GLN A 59 17.39 -6.37 0.49
CA GLN A 59 16.73 -6.35 -0.82
C GLN A 59 15.65 -5.26 -0.85
N THR A 60 14.79 -5.25 0.16
CA THR A 60 13.68 -4.30 0.31
C THR A 60 14.19 -2.86 0.44
N LEU A 61 15.27 -2.64 1.22
CA LEU A 61 15.85 -1.30 1.37
C LEU A 61 16.44 -0.80 0.05
N ILE A 62 17.14 -1.64 -0.69
CA ILE A 62 17.69 -1.28 -2.02
C ILE A 62 16.54 -0.85 -2.95
N ARG A 63 15.45 -1.62 -3.01
CA ARG A 63 14.28 -1.22 -3.79
C ARG A 63 13.68 0.10 -3.28
N LEU A 64 13.50 0.28 -1.98
CA LEU A 64 12.95 1.51 -1.41
C LEU A 64 13.76 2.75 -1.78
N LEU A 65 15.08 2.65 -1.80
CA LEU A 65 15.98 3.74 -2.18
C LEU A 65 15.75 4.19 -3.64
N LEU A 66 15.35 3.29 -4.54
CA LEU A 66 14.99 3.62 -5.93
C LEU A 66 13.62 4.31 -6.06
N TYR A 67 12.81 4.33 -5.02
CA TYR A 67 11.53 5.05 -4.95
C TYR A 67 11.57 6.25 -4.00
N ALA A 68 12.76 6.62 -3.51
CA ALA A 68 12.93 7.77 -2.61
C ALA A 68 12.57 9.12 -3.25
N ASN A 69 12.47 9.17 -4.59
CA ASN A 69 11.93 10.32 -5.30
C ASN A 69 10.40 10.44 -5.21
N GLN A 70 9.68 9.39 -4.85
CA GLN A 70 8.21 9.36 -4.69
C GLN A 70 7.77 9.32 -3.23
N ILE A 71 8.62 8.86 -2.32
CA ILE A 71 8.34 8.67 -0.90
C ILE A 71 9.23 9.59 -0.06
N ASP A 72 8.64 10.25 0.93
CA ASP A 72 9.34 11.12 1.88
C ASP A 72 9.78 10.28 3.08
N ILE A 73 10.97 9.65 2.97
CA ILE A 73 11.53 8.76 4.00
C ILE A 73 11.93 9.60 5.22
N LYS A 74 11.31 9.32 6.37
CA LYS A 74 11.47 10.06 7.63
C LYS A 74 12.31 9.35 8.67
N GLY A 75 12.61 8.08 8.48
CA GLY A 75 13.45 7.30 9.39
C GLY A 75 13.73 5.91 8.84
N LEU A 76 14.94 5.44 9.06
CA LEU A 76 15.38 4.07 8.82
C LEU A 76 15.93 3.57 10.15
N ILE A 77 15.17 2.77 10.88
CA ILE A 77 15.47 2.42 12.26
C ILE A 77 15.76 0.92 12.37
N ALA A 78 16.99 0.58 12.77
CA ALA A 78 17.34 -0.80 13.04
C ALA A 78 16.67 -1.27 14.34
N THR A 79 15.99 -2.43 14.30
CA THR A 79 15.24 -3.00 15.43
C THR A 79 15.60 -4.47 15.65
N THR A 80 15.10 -5.07 16.71
CA THR A 80 15.17 -6.52 16.94
C THR A 80 13.94 -7.22 16.35
N SER A 81 14.01 -8.55 16.22
CA SER A 81 12.87 -9.41 15.88
C SER A 81 13.00 -10.78 16.54
N VAL A 82 12.04 -11.66 16.31
CA VAL A 82 12.15 -13.08 16.70
C VAL A 82 13.35 -13.77 16.06
N HIS A 83 13.79 -13.29 14.89
CA HIS A 83 14.94 -13.83 14.15
C HIS A 83 16.26 -13.17 14.52
N GLN A 84 16.22 -11.98 15.14
CA GLN A 84 17.39 -11.21 15.58
C GLN A 84 17.15 -10.58 16.95
N LYS A 85 17.15 -11.40 18.02
CA LYS A 85 16.77 -10.98 19.39
C LYS A 85 17.80 -10.18 20.16
N THR A 86 19.09 -10.28 19.81
CA THR A 86 20.20 -9.84 20.67
C THR A 86 21.04 -8.72 20.08
N ARG A 87 20.73 -8.26 18.88
CA ARG A 87 21.45 -7.20 18.18
C ARG A 87 20.56 -6.41 17.24
N ILE A 88 21.05 -5.25 16.85
CA ILE A 88 20.52 -4.41 15.77
C ILE A 88 21.68 -4.05 14.85
N ALA A 89 21.42 -3.76 13.56
CA ALA A 89 22.49 -3.56 12.56
C ALA A 89 22.35 -2.25 11.76
N PRO A 90 22.42 -1.06 12.37
CA PRO A 90 22.32 0.21 11.67
C PRO A 90 23.45 0.45 10.66
N ASP A 91 24.65 -0.15 10.85
CA ASP A 91 25.79 0.02 9.96
C ASP A 91 25.54 -0.55 8.56
N THR A 92 24.75 -1.61 8.45
CA THR A 92 24.37 -2.18 7.16
C THR A 92 23.45 -1.22 6.40
N ILE A 93 22.53 -0.53 7.07
CA ILE A 93 21.71 0.53 6.46
C ILE A 93 22.62 1.63 5.90
N HIS A 94 23.63 2.08 6.66
CA HIS A 94 24.60 3.06 6.19
C HIS A 94 25.37 2.58 4.95
N THR A 95 25.80 1.32 4.93
CA THR A 95 26.52 0.71 3.81
C THR A 95 25.68 0.70 2.51
N LEU A 96 24.36 0.44 2.60
CA LEU A 96 23.46 0.49 1.45
C LEU A 96 23.19 1.93 1.00
N ILE A 97 23.12 2.88 1.90
CA ILE A 97 22.99 4.31 1.57
C ILE A 97 24.27 4.84 0.89
N ASP A 98 25.46 4.36 1.29
CA ASP A 98 26.71 4.71 0.61
C ASP A 98 26.68 4.26 -0.87
N ALA A 99 26.28 3.01 -1.11
CA ALA A 99 26.14 2.49 -2.46
C ALA A 99 25.08 3.23 -3.30
N TYR A 100 23.96 3.59 -2.68
CA TYR A 100 22.94 4.45 -3.30
C TYR A 100 23.51 5.84 -3.65
N GLY A 101 24.31 6.42 -2.78
CA GLY A 101 24.93 7.74 -3.00
C GLY A 101 25.78 7.82 -4.26
N GLU A 102 26.40 6.71 -4.67
CA GLU A 102 27.19 6.65 -5.89
C GLU A 102 26.32 6.67 -7.16
N VAL A 103 25.10 6.12 -7.13
CA VAL A 103 24.18 6.06 -8.28
C VAL A 103 23.12 7.17 -8.28
N GLN A 104 22.90 7.84 -7.14
CA GLN A 104 21.87 8.88 -6.96
C GLN A 104 21.93 10.02 -8.00
N PRO A 105 23.10 10.54 -8.43
CA PRO A 105 23.15 11.57 -9.47
C PRO A 105 22.56 11.09 -10.79
N ASN A 106 22.79 9.82 -11.15
CA ASN A 106 22.23 9.25 -12.37
C ASN A 106 20.72 9.03 -12.26
N LEU A 107 20.23 8.50 -11.15
CA LEU A 107 18.80 8.40 -10.86
C LEU A 107 18.07 9.75 -11.00
N ASN A 108 18.67 10.84 -10.51
CA ASN A 108 18.11 12.19 -10.65
C ASN A 108 18.11 12.71 -12.11
N SER A 109 18.93 12.16 -13.00
CA SER A 109 18.90 12.52 -14.42
C SER A 109 17.69 11.90 -15.13
N HIS A 110 17.18 10.77 -14.64
CA HIS A 110 15.96 10.12 -15.15
C HIS A 110 14.70 10.77 -14.56
N GLN A 111 14.64 10.87 -13.24
CA GLN A 111 13.53 11.51 -12.54
C GLN A 111 14.07 12.33 -11.35
N PRO A 112 13.71 13.61 -11.20
CA PRO A 112 14.20 14.42 -10.09
C PRO A 112 13.57 14.03 -8.76
N GLY A 113 14.23 14.43 -7.67
CA GLY A 113 13.65 14.37 -6.32
C GLY A 113 14.18 13.25 -5.44
N TYR A 114 15.24 12.56 -5.83
CA TYR A 114 15.98 11.63 -4.99
C TYR A 114 16.79 12.40 -3.93
N PRO A 115 16.64 12.08 -2.63
CA PRO A 115 17.44 12.69 -1.58
C PRO A 115 18.92 12.32 -1.72
N ASP A 116 19.81 13.17 -1.25
CA ASP A 116 21.23 12.83 -1.18
C ASP A 116 21.52 11.83 -0.06
N ALA A 117 22.64 11.10 -0.16
CA ALA A 117 23.04 10.11 0.82
C ALA A 117 23.22 10.73 2.22
N LYS A 118 23.73 11.97 2.33
CA LYS A 118 23.88 12.65 3.62
C LYS A 118 22.53 12.86 4.32
N THR A 119 21.50 13.21 3.60
CA THR A 119 20.14 13.32 4.13
C THR A 119 19.65 11.98 4.66
N LEU A 120 19.83 10.89 3.89
CA LEU A 120 19.44 9.55 4.31
C LEU A 120 20.23 9.05 5.50
N HIS A 121 21.56 9.26 5.55
CA HIS A 121 22.38 8.93 6.73
C HIS A 121 21.87 9.60 8.01
N SER A 122 21.38 10.84 7.91
CA SER A 122 20.93 11.61 9.09
C SER A 122 19.68 11.02 9.76
N ILE A 123 18.90 10.23 9.04
CA ILE A 123 17.65 9.60 9.51
C ILE A 123 17.80 8.13 9.88
N VAL A 124 19.01 7.55 9.76
CA VAL A 124 19.31 6.22 10.30
C VAL A 124 19.43 6.30 11.81
N LYS A 125 18.75 5.40 12.52
CA LYS A 125 18.69 5.40 14.00
C LYS A 125 18.79 3.99 14.56
N SER A 126 19.40 3.88 15.72
CA SER A 126 19.39 2.67 16.54
C SER A 126 18.10 2.58 17.33
N GLY A 127 17.32 1.52 17.12
CA GLY A 127 16.12 1.21 17.86
C GLY A 127 16.40 0.60 19.23
N VAL A 128 15.37 0.03 19.85
CA VAL A 128 15.50 -0.69 21.13
C VAL A 128 16.19 -2.03 20.88
N SER A 129 17.34 -2.24 21.51
CA SER A 129 18.15 -3.46 21.35
C SER A 129 17.70 -4.66 22.19
N VAL A 130 16.72 -4.46 23.08
CA VAL A 130 16.10 -5.51 23.89
C VAL A 130 14.84 -6.00 23.21
N TYR A 131 14.74 -7.30 22.95
CA TYR A 131 13.66 -7.93 22.20
C TYR A 131 12.29 -7.79 22.88
N GLY A 132 11.27 -7.48 22.09
CA GLY A 132 9.87 -7.50 22.47
C GLY A 132 9.50 -6.57 23.62
N MET A 133 8.47 -6.93 24.37
CA MET A 133 7.98 -6.15 25.50
C MET A 133 8.98 -6.03 26.67
N GLN A 134 10.02 -6.85 26.73
CA GLN A 134 11.11 -6.68 27.69
C GLN A 134 11.90 -5.38 27.43
N GLY A 135 11.88 -4.88 26.19
CA GLY A 135 12.49 -3.62 25.79
C GLY A 135 11.53 -2.42 25.87
N VAL A 136 10.36 -2.54 26.50
CA VAL A 136 9.36 -1.47 26.57
C VAL A 136 9.09 -1.09 28.02
N GLY A 137 9.23 0.17 28.34
CA GLY A 137 8.99 0.68 29.70
C GLY A 137 9.89 1.84 30.08
N GLU A 138 9.98 2.10 31.39
CA GLU A 138 10.89 3.14 31.92
C GLU A 138 12.34 2.75 31.67
N ASN A 139 13.14 3.71 31.25
CA ASN A 139 14.59 3.55 30.97
C ASN A 139 14.92 2.66 29.75
N HIS A 140 13.97 2.42 28.85
CA HIS A 140 14.19 1.69 27.60
C HIS A 140 14.16 2.61 26.34
N ASP A 141 14.27 3.92 26.54
CA ASP A 141 14.36 4.87 25.44
C ASP A 141 15.60 4.59 24.58
N SER A 142 15.43 4.73 23.28
CA SER A 142 16.50 4.61 22.28
C SER A 142 16.50 5.82 21.37
N GLU A 143 17.60 6.00 20.62
CA GLU A 143 17.64 7.04 19.57
C GLU A 143 16.45 6.89 18.59
N GLY A 144 16.12 5.65 18.22
CA GLY A 144 15.02 5.33 17.33
C GLY A 144 13.64 5.64 17.92
N SER A 145 13.40 5.29 19.19
CA SER A 145 12.12 5.61 19.84
C SER A 145 11.92 7.11 20.02
N ASP A 146 12.98 7.85 20.36
CA ASP A 146 12.94 9.33 20.45
C ASP A 146 12.77 9.98 19.08
N TRP A 147 13.36 9.40 18.03
CA TRP A 147 13.14 9.85 16.64
C TRP A 147 11.70 9.64 16.21
N LEU A 148 11.11 8.47 16.48
CA LEU A 148 9.70 8.19 16.23
C LEU A 148 8.81 9.24 16.90
N ILE A 149 9.02 9.54 18.18
CA ILE A 149 8.25 10.55 18.91
C ILE A 149 8.33 11.90 18.19
N ARG A 150 9.53 12.33 17.81
CA ARG A 150 9.72 13.61 17.08
C ARG A 150 8.95 13.64 15.75
N GLU A 151 8.99 12.55 14.97
CA GLU A 151 8.27 12.49 13.68
C GLU A 151 6.75 12.41 13.87
N ILE A 152 6.28 11.75 14.94
CA ILE A 152 4.86 11.68 15.31
C ILE A 152 4.34 13.05 15.75
N GLU A 153 5.13 13.81 16.50
CA GLU A 153 4.74 15.13 17.04
C GLU A 153 4.85 16.26 16.02
N LYS A 154 5.53 16.08 14.91
CA LYS A 154 5.62 17.10 13.88
C LYS A 154 4.25 17.62 13.44
N ALA A 155 4.16 18.93 13.27
CA ALA A 155 2.99 19.61 12.72
C ALA A 155 2.94 19.41 11.19
N ASP A 156 2.64 18.19 10.75
CA ASP A 156 2.45 17.80 9.35
C ASP A 156 1.06 17.19 9.20
N SER A 157 0.28 17.66 8.26
CA SER A 157 -1.08 17.17 8.02
C SER A 157 -1.12 15.79 7.36
N ARG A 158 -0.02 15.39 6.71
CA ARG A 158 0.08 14.07 6.09
C ARG A 158 0.18 12.98 7.17
N PRO A 159 -0.49 11.85 6.99
CA PRO A 159 -0.25 10.68 7.84
C PRO A 159 1.23 10.27 7.84
N LEU A 160 1.69 9.71 8.95
CA LEU A 160 2.98 9.05 9.04
C LEU A 160 2.75 7.55 8.89
N TRP A 161 3.23 7.00 7.80
CA TRP A 161 3.29 5.56 7.57
C TRP A 161 4.49 4.98 8.30
N ILE A 162 4.27 3.90 9.02
CA ILE A 162 5.29 3.14 9.74
C ILE A 162 5.26 1.72 9.18
N SER A 163 6.24 1.41 8.35
CA SER A 163 6.46 0.10 7.75
C SER A 163 7.38 -0.70 8.66
N VAL A 164 6.93 -1.86 9.12
CA VAL A 164 7.66 -2.69 10.08
C VAL A 164 8.00 -4.02 9.43
N TRP A 165 9.28 -4.27 9.26
CA TRP A 165 9.87 -5.44 8.64
C TRP A 165 10.26 -6.49 9.69
N GLY A 166 10.70 -6.03 10.86
CA GLY A 166 11.03 -6.86 12.02
C GLY A 166 10.05 -6.71 13.19
N GLY A 167 10.58 -6.59 14.40
CA GLY A 167 9.80 -6.39 15.62
C GLY A 167 9.33 -4.95 15.80
N THR A 168 8.25 -4.79 16.55
CA THR A 168 7.61 -3.50 16.82
C THR A 168 8.04 -2.84 18.12
N ASN A 169 8.99 -3.44 18.87
CA ASN A 169 9.38 -2.99 20.21
C ASN A 169 9.78 -1.50 20.28
N THR A 170 10.47 -0.99 19.25
CA THR A 170 10.88 0.43 19.19
C THR A 170 9.66 1.36 19.02
N LEU A 171 8.69 0.98 18.19
CA LEU A 171 7.41 1.69 18.08
C LEU A 171 6.62 1.60 19.39
N ALA A 172 6.60 0.43 20.02
CA ALA A 172 5.90 0.22 21.28
C ALA A 172 6.53 1.11 22.39
N GLN A 173 7.86 1.27 22.46
CA GLN A 173 8.51 2.18 23.40
C GLN A 173 8.12 3.64 23.14
N ALA A 174 8.11 4.08 21.87
CA ALA A 174 7.67 5.44 21.54
C ALA A 174 6.21 5.69 21.96
N LEU A 175 5.30 4.76 21.66
CA LEU A 175 3.90 4.85 22.05
C LEU A 175 3.67 4.75 23.55
N TYR A 176 4.46 3.93 24.27
CA TYR A 176 4.46 3.87 25.72
C TYR A 176 4.80 5.22 26.34
N LYS A 177 5.86 5.86 25.87
CA LYS A 177 6.30 7.18 26.34
C LYS A 177 5.29 8.27 26.03
N LEU A 178 4.72 8.29 24.83
CA LEU A 178 3.64 9.22 24.45
C LEU A 178 2.41 9.03 25.35
N LYS A 179 2.00 7.79 25.61
CA LYS A 179 0.87 7.50 26.51
C LYS A 179 1.09 7.98 27.93
N LYS A 180 2.33 7.93 28.43
CA LYS A 180 2.68 8.43 29.77
C LYS A 180 2.78 9.95 29.87
N THR A 181 3.20 10.60 28.79
CA THR A 181 3.58 12.03 28.83
C THR A 181 2.53 12.97 28.24
N LYS A 182 1.60 12.47 27.41
CA LYS A 182 0.59 13.30 26.76
C LYS A 182 -0.79 13.14 27.43
N SER A 183 -1.58 14.19 27.38
CA SER A 183 -3.00 14.08 27.72
C SER A 183 -3.72 13.15 26.74
N GLU A 184 -4.82 12.55 27.16
CA GLU A 184 -5.62 11.63 26.34
C GLU A 184 -6.05 12.23 24.99
N ASN A 185 -6.48 13.50 24.99
CA ASN A 185 -6.89 14.20 23.77
C ASN A 185 -5.71 14.39 22.79
N VAL A 186 -4.55 14.78 23.28
CA VAL A 186 -3.34 14.93 22.44
C VAL A 186 -2.90 13.56 21.90
N LEU A 187 -2.85 12.56 22.76
CA LEU A 187 -2.49 11.20 22.36
C LEU A 187 -3.43 10.69 21.25
N LYS A 188 -4.73 10.85 21.40
CA LYS A 188 -5.72 10.46 20.39
C LYS A 188 -5.46 11.16 19.03
N GLN A 189 -5.16 12.46 19.04
CA GLN A 189 -4.83 13.21 17.81
C GLN A 189 -3.56 12.68 17.14
N LEU A 190 -2.53 12.34 17.92
CA LEU A 190 -1.28 11.77 17.40
C LEU A 190 -1.52 10.39 16.78
N ILE A 191 -2.22 9.50 17.51
CA ILE A 191 -2.54 8.14 17.03
C ILE A 191 -3.36 8.15 15.74
N ASN A 192 -4.32 9.06 15.60
CA ASN A 192 -5.14 9.15 14.39
C ASN A 192 -4.36 9.51 13.12
N ARG A 193 -3.17 10.07 13.24
CA ARG A 193 -2.27 10.41 12.11
C ARG A 193 -1.30 9.28 11.76
N LEU A 194 -1.28 8.19 12.52
CA LEU A 194 -0.40 7.06 12.25
C LEU A 194 -1.08 6.01 11.37
N ARG A 195 -0.27 5.40 10.51
CA ARG A 195 -0.61 4.26 9.67
C ARG A 195 0.48 3.21 9.84
N VAL A 196 0.18 2.13 10.52
CA VAL A 196 1.15 1.06 10.77
C VAL A 196 0.88 -0.08 9.83
N TYR A 197 1.91 -0.55 9.15
CA TYR A 197 1.87 -1.80 8.42
C TYR A 197 3.03 -2.67 8.89
N THR A 198 2.69 -3.80 9.54
CA THR A 198 3.64 -4.86 9.85
C THR A 198 3.42 -6.04 8.92
N ILE A 199 4.49 -6.61 8.35
CA ILE A 199 4.34 -7.81 7.50
C ILE A 199 3.75 -8.96 8.31
N SER A 200 4.24 -9.16 9.53
CA SER A 200 3.79 -10.17 10.49
C SER A 200 4.13 -9.71 11.92
N ASP A 201 3.66 -10.43 12.92
CA ASP A 201 4.06 -10.20 14.30
C ASP A 201 5.40 -10.91 14.55
N GLN A 202 6.48 -10.14 14.66
CA GLN A 202 7.83 -10.65 14.89
C GLN A 202 8.32 -10.41 16.32
N ASP A 203 7.48 -9.86 17.19
CA ASP A 203 7.63 -9.83 18.65
C ASP A 203 6.26 -9.67 19.33
N ASP A 204 6.22 -9.77 20.65
CA ASP A 204 4.99 -9.67 21.46
C ASP A 204 4.49 -8.23 21.66
N SER A 205 5.27 -7.24 21.23
CA SER A 205 4.89 -5.83 21.37
C SER A 205 3.82 -5.40 20.35
N ALA A 206 3.71 -6.09 19.19
CA ALA A 206 2.69 -5.82 18.19
C ALA A 206 1.27 -6.01 18.75
N ALA A 207 1.04 -7.14 19.43
CA ALA A 207 -0.23 -7.41 20.09
C ALA A 207 -0.55 -6.37 21.18
N TRP A 208 0.46 -5.98 21.99
CA TRP A 208 0.31 -4.93 22.99
C TRP A 208 -0.09 -3.59 22.37
N ILE A 209 0.51 -3.20 21.24
CA ILE A 209 0.16 -1.97 20.51
C ILE A 209 -1.32 -2.02 20.10
N ARG A 210 -1.76 -3.10 19.45
CA ARG A 210 -3.14 -3.23 18.96
C ARG A 210 -4.16 -3.24 20.11
N GLN A 211 -3.87 -3.88 21.23
CA GLN A 211 -4.72 -3.89 22.41
C GLN A 211 -4.78 -2.52 23.11
N THR A 212 -3.64 -1.83 23.20
CA THR A 212 -3.53 -0.55 23.89
C THR A 212 -4.10 0.61 23.09
N PHE A 213 -4.00 0.57 21.75
CA PHE A 213 -4.44 1.63 20.83
C PHE A 213 -5.48 1.09 19.83
N PRO A 214 -6.72 0.80 20.26
CA PRO A 214 -7.72 0.14 19.42
C PRO A 214 -8.16 0.94 18.19
N ASN A 215 -7.93 2.26 18.18
CA ASN A 215 -8.24 3.15 17.05
C ASN A 215 -7.06 3.38 16.10
N LEU A 216 -5.89 2.83 16.39
CA LEU A 216 -4.73 2.91 15.51
C LEU A 216 -5.03 2.17 14.19
N PHE A 217 -4.81 2.84 13.06
CA PHE A 217 -4.84 2.20 11.76
C PHE A 217 -3.69 1.19 11.68
N TYR A 218 -4.04 -0.09 11.46
CA TYR A 218 -3.06 -1.17 11.54
C TYR A 218 -3.34 -2.23 10.48
N ILE A 219 -2.36 -2.49 9.63
CA ILE A 219 -2.36 -3.57 8.64
C ILE A 219 -1.39 -4.64 9.11
N VAL A 220 -1.80 -5.90 9.13
CA VAL A 220 -0.93 -7.03 9.43
C VAL A 220 -1.50 -8.33 8.89
N SER A 221 -0.62 -9.24 8.46
CA SER A 221 -0.94 -10.66 8.27
C SER A 221 -0.41 -11.44 9.48
N PRO A 222 -1.12 -11.49 10.62
CA PRO A 222 -0.64 -12.17 11.81
C PRO A 222 -0.64 -13.69 11.58
N GLY A 223 0.33 -14.36 12.10
CA GLY A 223 0.40 -15.82 12.05
C GLY A 223 1.35 -16.39 11.00
N GLY A 224 1.06 -17.59 10.56
CA GLY A 224 1.99 -18.39 9.76
C GLY A 224 2.32 -17.77 8.39
N TYR A 225 3.58 -17.75 8.05
CA TYR A 225 4.11 -17.18 6.80
C TYR A 225 3.49 -17.82 5.55
N GLY A 226 3.08 -19.08 5.62
CA GLY A 226 2.43 -19.80 4.52
C GLY A 226 1.09 -19.20 4.06
N ALA A 227 0.42 -18.41 4.90
CA ALA A 227 -0.87 -17.81 4.62
C ALA A 227 -0.84 -16.26 4.57
N ALA A 228 0.34 -15.64 4.67
CA ALA A 228 0.46 -14.20 4.67
C ALA A 228 0.36 -13.61 3.26
N THR A 229 -0.33 -12.49 3.13
CA THR A 229 -0.46 -11.72 1.86
C THR A 229 0.90 -11.37 1.28
N TRP A 230 1.83 -10.90 2.11
CA TRP A 230 3.15 -10.44 1.67
C TRP A 230 3.99 -11.53 0.99
N THR A 231 3.77 -12.82 1.30
CA THR A 231 4.46 -13.92 0.61
C THR A 231 4.10 -14.02 -0.88
N GLY A 232 3.06 -13.31 -1.33
CA GLY A 232 2.72 -13.19 -2.75
C GLY A 232 3.81 -12.54 -3.61
N ILE A 233 4.76 -11.78 -3.02
CA ILE A 233 5.83 -11.13 -3.79
C ILE A 233 6.74 -12.16 -4.47
N ASN A 234 7.05 -13.26 -3.80
CA ASN A 234 7.99 -14.28 -4.27
C ASN A 234 7.38 -15.69 -4.41
N HIS A 235 6.07 -15.83 -4.21
CA HIS A 235 5.43 -17.15 -4.27
C HIS A 235 5.54 -17.77 -5.66
N VAL A 236 6.11 -18.97 -5.74
CA VAL A 236 6.16 -19.75 -6.98
C VAL A 236 4.79 -20.37 -7.22
N VAL A 237 4.14 -19.94 -8.30
CA VAL A 237 2.80 -20.39 -8.67
C VAL A 237 2.88 -21.35 -9.86
N GLN A 238 2.41 -22.58 -9.68
CA GLN A 238 2.40 -23.57 -10.75
C GLN A 238 1.44 -23.14 -11.88
N GLY A 239 1.91 -23.17 -13.11
CA GLY A 239 1.09 -22.86 -14.30
C GLY A 239 1.13 -21.41 -14.77
N ILE A 240 1.92 -20.55 -14.11
CA ILE A 240 2.20 -19.19 -14.58
C ILE A 240 3.70 -18.96 -14.78
N ASP A 241 4.06 -17.86 -15.43
CA ASP A 241 5.45 -17.40 -15.53
C ASP A 241 5.96 -16.93 -14.16
N ASN A 242 7.04 -17.56 -13.66
CA ASN A 242 7.73 -17.19 -12.43
C ASN A 242 9.15 -16.66 -12.72
N THR A 243 9.45 -16.32 -13.97
CA THR A 243 10.79 -15.90 -14.38
C THR A 243 11.29 -14.71 -13.57
N ARG A 244 10.44 -13.69 -13.36
CA ARG A 244 10.80 -12.43 -12.70
C ARG A 244 11.11 -12.52 -11.19
N ILE A 245 10.96 -13.71 -10.60
CA ILE A 245 11.38 -13.98 -9.21
C ILE A 245 12.49 -15.03 -9.14
N SER A 246 13.06 -15.41 -10.28
CA SER A 246 14.16 -16.35 -10.33
C SER A 246 15.50 -15.66 -10.05
N ASN A 247 16.45 -16.41 -9.46
CA ASN A 247 17.81 -15.90 -9.26
C ASN A 247 18.51 -15.50 -10.57
N ALA A 248 18.17 -16.17 -11.69
CA ALA A 248 18.72 -15.81 -12.99
C ALA A 248 18.24 -14.41 -13.44
N TRP A 249 16.95 -14.13 -13.30
CA TRP A 249 16.39 -12.81 -13.61
C TRP A 249 16.93 -11.72 -12.68
N ILE A 250 17.03 -12.02 -11.38
CA ILE A 250 17.60 -11.10 -10.38
C ILE A 250 19.07 -10.79 -10.71
N ALA A 251 19.86 -11.81 -11.08
CA ALA A 251 21.24 -11.61 -11.47
C ALA A 251 21.37 -10.67 -12.69
N GLU A 252 20.52 -10.87 -13.70
CA GLU A 252 20.55 -10.12 -14.96
C GLU A 252 20.03 -8.70 -14.81
N HIS A 253 18.86 -8.51 -14.15
CA HIS A 253 18.15 -7.23 -14.15
C HIS A 253 18.34 -6.40 -12.88
N ILE A 254 18.92 -6.96 -11.82
CA ILE A 254 19.08 -6.26 -10.54
C ILE A 254 20.54 -6.17 -10.11
N GLN A 255 21.27 -7.28 -10.15
CA GLN A 255 22.61 -7.34 -9.56
C GLN A 255 23.71 -6.93 -10.53
N GLN A 256 23.75 -7.54 -11.73
CA GLN A 256 24.86 -7.42 -12.67
C GLN A 256 24.69 -6.20 -13.58
N GLY A 257 25.74 -5.38 -13.66
CA GLY A 257 25.71 -4.20 -14.54
C GLY A 257 25.00 -2.98 -13.96
N HIS A 258 24.41 -3.06 -12.77
CA HIS A 258 23.62 -1.98 -12.16
C HIS A 258 24.40 -1.21 -11.06
N GLY A 259 25.71 -1.20 -11.17
CA GLY A 259 26.61 -0.40 -10.34
C GLY A 259 26.71 -0.87 -8.88
N PRO A 260 27.21 0.02 -8.00
CA PRO A 260 27.43 -0.32 -6.60
C PRO A 260 26.16 -0.76 -5.87
N LEU A 261 25.00 -0.17 -6.19
CA LEU A 261 23.74 -0.51 -5.54
C LEU A 261 23.26 -1.91 -5.94
N GLY A 262 23.32 -2.26 -7.23
CA GLY A 262 22.99 -3.61 -7.70
C GLY A 262 23.93 -4.67 -7.13
N ALA A 263 25.22 -4.37 -7.03
CA ALA A 263 26.22 -5.28 -6.43
C ALA A 263 25.98 -5.57 -4.92
N LYS A 264 25.16 -4.74 -4.24
CA LYS A 264 24.77 -4.93 -2.84
C LYS A 264 23.47 -5.70 -2.67
N TYR A 265 22.72 -5.95 -3.75
CA TYR A 265 21.48 -6.73 -3.66
C TYR A 265 21.83 -8.20 -3.37
N PRO A 266 21.42 -8.75 -2.21
CA PRO A 266 21.80 -10.10 -1.84
C PRO A 266 21.02 -11.15 -2.63
N ASP A 267 21.59 -12.35 -2.75
CA ASP A 267 20.88 -13.51 -3.30
C ASP A 267 19.68 -13.88 -2.42
N VAL A 268 18.67 -14.47 -3.06
CA VAL A 268 17.50 -14.96 -2.35
C VAL A 268 17.87 -16.21 -1.55
N ALA A 269 17.64 -16.16 -0.24
CA ALA A 269 17.87 -17.30 0.65
C ALA A 269 16.55 -17.98 1.07
N TYR A 270 15.66 -17.26 1.73
CA TYR A 270 14.38 -17.79 2.23
C TYR A 270 13.19 -17.25 1.45
N GLY A 271 13.26 -16.04 1.00
CA GLY A 271 12.29 -15.36 0.19
C GLY A 271 12.93 -14.11 -0.43
N MET A 272 12.29 -13.55 -1.44
CA MET A 272 12.69 -12.29 -2.02
C MET A 272 11.80 -11.18 -1.46
N GLU A 273 12.41 -10.19 -0.80
CA GLU A 273 11.74 -8.94 -0.45
C GLU A 273 10.39 -9.11 0.28
N GLY A 274 10.34 -9.98 1.31
CA GLY A 274 9.12 -10.19 2.09
C GLY A 274 8.56 -8.91 2.72
N ASP A 275 9.38 -7.91 2.96
CA ASP A 275 9.01 -6.64 3.58
C ASP A 275 8.48 -5.60 2.60
N THR A 276 8.85 -5.71 1.34
CA THR A 276 8.51 -4.73 0.28
C THR A 276 7.01 -4.45 0.16
N PRO A 277 6.09 -5.41 0.27
CA PRO A 277 4.66 -5.14 0.21
C PRO A 277 4.16 -4.11 1.23
N SER A 278 4.85 -3.94 2.36
CA SER A 278 4.45 -3.03 3.44
C SER A 278 4.46 -1.55 3.07
N TRP A 279 5.08 -1.18 1.95
CA TRP A 279 5.14 0.19 1.47
C TRP A 279 4.81 0.36 -0.03
N LEU A 280 4.67 -0.72 -0.81
CA LEU A 280 4.40 -0.62 -2.26
C LEU A 280 3.11 0.14 -2.60
N ASN A 281 2.10 0.13 -1.72
CA ASN A 281 0.88 0.92 -1.90
C ASN A 281 1.09 2.44 -1.76
N LEU A 282 2.31 2.90 -1.43
CA LEU A 282 2.65 4.31 -1.36
C LEU A 282 3.22 4.86 -2.67
N ILE A 283 3.51 4.00 -3.65
CA ILE A 283 4.04 4.39 -4.95
C ILE A 283 2.93 5.01 -5.80
N ASN A 284 3.22 6.14 -6.44
CA ASN A 284 2.26 6.87 -7.29
C ASN A 284 2.12 6.21 -8.67
N ASN A 285 1.47 5.06 -8.73
CA ASN A 285 1.26 4.26 -9.93
C ASN A 285 -0.21 4.23 -10.43
N GLY A 286 -1.06 5.10 -9.91
CA GLY A 286 -2.50 5.11 -10.21
C GLY A 286 -3.35 4.18 -9.35
N LEU A 287 -2.76 3.18 -8.67
CA LEU A 287 -3.43 2.28 -7.71
C LEU A 287 -3.24 2.73 -6.25
N HIS A 288 -2.48 3.79 -6.03
CA HIS A 288 -2.10 4.27 -4.70
C HIS A 288 -3.30 4.89 -3.97
N ALA A 289 -4.01 4.07 -3.24
CA ALA A 289 -5.06 4.49 -2.32
C ALA A 289 -4.78 3.89 -0.93
N PRO A 290 -3.65 4.24 -0.27
CA PRO A 290 -3.19 3.55 0.93
C PRO A 290 -4.13 3.71 2.13
N GLU A 291 -4.99 4.74 2.16
CA GLU A 291 -6.03 4.92 3.18
C GLU A 291 -7.20 3.92 3.00
N HIS A 292 -7.27 3.25 1.85
CA HIS A 292 -8.26 2.25 1.48
C HIS A 292 -7.61 0.90 1.16
N PRO A 293 -7.09 0.16 2.16
CA PRO A 293 -6.41 -1.12 1.91
C PRO A 293 -7.28 -2.15 1.19
N ASN A 294 -8.60 -2.01 1.26
CA ASN A 294 -9.57 -2.86 0.57
C ASN A 294 -9.68 -2.61 -0.95
N TRP A 295 -9.08 -1.54 -1.46
CA TRP A 295 -9.04 -1.28 -2.92
C TRP A 295 -7.92 -2.02 -3.61
N GLY A 296 -6.90 -2.47 -2.85
CA GLY A 296 -5.77 -3.21 -3.38
C GLY A 296 -4.75 -2.32 -4.10
N GLY A 297 -3.73 -2.97 -4.64
CA GLY A 297 -2.60 -2.33 -5.32
C GLY A 297 -1.35 -3.19 -5.22
N TRP A 298 -0.19 -2.63 -5.54
CA TRP A 298 1.07 -3.38 -5.55
C TRP A 298 1.46 -3.96 -4.18
N GLY A 299 1.02 -3.36 -3.07
CA GLY A 299 1.25 -3.89 -1.72
C GLY A 299 0.18 -4.90 -1.24
N GLY A 300 -0.69 -5.36 -2.13
CA GLY A 300 -1.76 -6.29 -1.79
C GLY A 300 -3.08 -5.61 -1.42
N ARG A 301 -4.12 -6.41 -1.16
CA ARG A 301 -5.44 -5.98 -0.70
C ARG A 301 -5.74 -6.56 0.68
N TYR A 302 -6.39 -5.77 1.52
CA TYR A 302 -6.71 -6.13 2.90
C TYR A 302 -8.18 -5.82 3.19
N GLU A 303 -8.79 -6.63 4.06
CA GLU A 303 -10.14 -6.39 4.57
C GLU A 303 -10.10 -6.12 6.08
N ARG A 304 -11.08 -5.36 6.58
CA ARG A 304 -11.12 -4.97 7.98
C ARG A 304 -12.10 -5.86 8.74
N TYR A 305 -11.57 -6.78 9.54
CA TYR A 305 -12.37 -7.68 10.37
C TYR A 305 -11.56 -8.16 11.58
N ILE A 306 -12.20 -8.92 12.48
CA ILE A 306 -11.52 -9.63 13.59
C ILE A 306 -11.19 -11.03 13.08
N PRO A 307 -9.91 -11.33 12.77
CA PRO A 307 -9.54 -12.66 12.27
C PRO A 307 -9.68 -13.70 13.37
N LYS A 308 -10.10 -14.91 13.01
CA LYS A 308 -10.13 -16.04 13.92
C LYS A 308 -8.71 -16.60 14.09
N LEU A 309 -8.41 -17.13 15.27
CA LEU A 309 -7.09 -17.73 15.55
C LEU A 309 -6.71 -18.82 14.53
N SER A 310 -7.67 -19.64 14.10
CA SER A 310 -7.47 -20.65 13.07
C SER A 310 -7.15 -20.08 11.68
N GLU A 311 -7.49 -18.81 11.42
CA GLU A 311 -7.17 -18.11 10.18
C GLU A 311 -5.80 -17.42 10.24
N THR A 312 -5.40 -16.98 11.44
CA THR A 312 -4.12 -16.31 11.66
C THR A 312 -2.96 -17.26 11.85
N ASP A 313 -3.22 -18.48 12.26
CA ASP A 313 -2.21 -19.54 12.44
C ASP A 313 -2.73 -20.91 12.00
N PRO A 314 -3.05 -21.08 10.69
CA PRO A 314 -3.63 -22.34 10.19
C PRO A 314 -2.68 -23.53 10.26
N THR A 315 -1.37 -23.29 10.38
CA THR A 315 -0.33 -24.33 10.39
C THR A 315 0.32 -24.52 11.75
N GLY A 316 0.00 -23.67 12.74
CA GLY A 316 0.66 -23.65 14.04
C GLY A 316 2.10 -23.11 14.00
N PHE A 317 2.50 -22.48 12.88
CA PHE A 317 3.82 -21.87 12.73
C PHE A 317 3.72 -20.34 12.72
N THR A 318 4.24 -19.71 13.77
CA THR A 318 4.15 -18.27 14.02
C THR A 318 5.50 -17.56 13.92
N GLY A 319 6.53 -18.20 13.34
CA GLY A 319 7.90 -17.67 13.39
C GLY A 319 8.49 -17.61 14.80
N GLY A 320 7.91 -18.32 15.77
CA GLY A 320 8.32 -18.35 17.17
C GLY A 320 7.66 -17.26 18.05
N VAL A 321 6.75 -16.48 17.49
CA VAL A 321 5.91 -15.51 18.22
C VAL A 321 4.55 -16.13 18.47
N PRO A 322 4.06 -16.23 19.73
CA PRO A 322 2.72 -16.71 20.01
C PRO A 322 1.66 -15.82 19.39
N VAL A 323 0.74 -16.41 18.62
CA VAL A 323 -0.44 -15.70 18.10
C VAL A 323 -1.43 -15.46 19.24
N VAL A 324 -1.85 -14.22 19.40
CA VAL A 324 -2.88 -13.81 20.38
C VAL A 324 -4.17 -13.49 19.63
N PRO A 325 -5.35 -13.88 20.18
CA PRO A 325 -6.62 -13.50 19.59
C PRO A 325 -6.76 -11.97 19.46
N GLU A 326 -7.18 -11.51 18.31
CA GLU A 326 -7.48 -10.09 18.11
C GLU A 326 -8.77 -9.70 18.85
N THR A 327 -8.75 -8.53 19.46
CA THR A 327 -9.88 -7.99 20.24
C THR A 327 -10.63 -6.88 19.51
N ARG A 328 -10.16 -6.48 18.34
CA ARG A 328 -10.75 -5.42 17.51
C ARG A 328 -10.58 -5.73 16.02
N PRO A 329 -11.37 -5.12 15.14
CA PRO A 329 -11.08 -5.20 13.70
C PRO A 329 -9.74 -4.58 13.34
N ILE A 330 -8.95 -5.31 12.55
CA ILE A 330 -7.69 -4.87 11.93
C ILE A 330 -7.79 -5.05 10.42
N TRP A 331 -6.96 -4.34 9.67
CA TRP A 331 -6.77 -4.64 8.26
C TRP A 331 -5.88 -5.87 8.15
N THR A 332 -6.39 -6.92 7.53
CA THR A 332 -5.69 -8.19 7.41
C THR A 332 -6.05 -8.89 6.10
N ASN A 333 -5.56 -10.11 5.90
CA ASN A 333 -5.65 -10.84 4.65
C ASN A 333 -7.03 -10.76 3.99
N ALA A 334 -7.07 -10.28 2.76
CA ALA A 334 -8.23 -10.38 1.89
C ALA A 334 -8.03 -11.48 0.85
N VAL A 335 -9.09 -11.92 0.21
CA VAL A 335 -9.06 -12.97 -0.82
C VAL A 335 -9.40 -12.35 -2.17
N ASP A 336 -8.53 -12.58 -3.16
CA ASP A 336 -8.82 -12.26 -4.56
C ASP A 336 -9.02 -13.53 -5.36
N ARG A 337 -9.92 -13.44 -6.33
CA ARG A 337 -10.06 -14.40 -7.42
C ARG A 337 -9.33 -13.85 -8.64
N TYR A 338 -8.32 -14.54 -9.11
CA TYR A 338 -7.49 -14.05 -10.19
C TYR A 338 -7.29 -15.09 -11.30
N VAL A 339 -7.55 -14.66 -12.53
CA VAL A 339 -7.22 -15.40 -13.76
C VAL A 339 -6.09 -14.65 -14.45
N PRO A 340 -4.88 -15.22 -14.52
CA PRO A 340 -3.76 -14.59 -15.20
C PRO A 340 -4.07 -14.32 -16.66
N VAL A 341 -3.62 -13.17 -17.15
CA VAL A 341 -3.74 -12.79 -18.56
C VAL A 341 -2.40 -12.30 -19.07
N SER A 342 -2.14 -12.56 -20.34
CA SER A 342 -0.98 -12.03 -21.05
C SER A 342 -1.42 -11.50 -22.40
N SER A 343 -0.55 -10.78 -23.07
CA SER A 343 -0.78 -10.33 -24.44
C SER A 343 -0.10 -11.28 -25.44
N ASN A 344 -0.81 -11.63 -26.48
CA ASN A 344 -0.20 -12.35 -27.61
C ASN A 344 0.54 -11.37 -28.54
N GLN A 345 1.19 -11.92 -29.59
CA GLN A 345 1.92 -11.15 -30.60
C GLN A 345 1.10 -10.08 -31.34
N TYR A 346 -0.24 -10.13 -31.26
CA TYR A 346 -1.15 -9.15 -31.87
C TYR A 346 -1.67 -8.11 -30.86
N GLY A 347 -1.17 -8.13 -29.63
CA GLY A 347 -1.64 -7.27 -28.55
C GLY A 347 -2.99 -7.67 -27.97
N ARG A 348 -3.49 -8.87 -28.29
CA ARG A 348 -4.75 -9.39 -27.73
C ARG A 348 -4.50 -10.06 -26.39
N THR A 349 -5.37 -9.78 -25.45
CA THR A 349 -5.38 -10.44 -24.16
C THR A 349 -5.70 -11.92 -24.31
N VAL A 350 -4.85 -12.77 -23.76
CA VAL A 350 -5.04 -14.21 -23.71
C VAL A 350 -4.92 -14.70 -22.28
N SER A 351 -5.76 -15.64 -21.92
CA SER A 351 -5.56 -16.36 -20.63
C SER A 351 -4.68 -17.59 -20.86
N PRO A 352 -3.63 -17.79 -20.06
CA PRO A 352 -2.77 -18.97 -20.14
C PRO A 352 -3.49 -20.23 -19.64
N GLY A 353 -4.58 -20.62 -20.31
CA GLY A 353 -5.37 -21.79 -19.93
C GLY A 353 -6.47 -21.50 -18.90
N SER A 354 -7.02 -22.56 -18.31
CA SER A 354 -8.14 -22.52 -17.37
C SER A 354 -7.71 -22.37 -15.90
N PHE A 355 -6.55 -21.77 -15.64
CA PHE A 355 -6.09 -21.58 -14.26
C PHE A 355 -6.81 -20.38 -13.64
N GLU A 356 -7.50 -20.67 -12.56
CA GLU A 356 -8.08 -19.67 -11.67
C GLU A 356 -7.48 -19.87 -10.28
N PHE A 357 -6.99 -18.80 -9.71
CA PHE A 357 -6.38 -18.78 -8.39
C PHE A 357 -7.28 -18.01 -7.43
N ASN A 358 -7.28 -18.42 -6.17
CA ASN A 358 -8.15 -17.83 -5.16
C ASN A 358 -7.44 -17.87 -3.79
N GLY A 359 -7.02 -16.74 -3.27
CA GLY A 359 -6.32 -16.65 -2.01
C GLY A 359 -5.81 -15.28 -1.63
N TYR A 360 -5.04 -15.22 -0.57
CA TYR A 360 -4.49 -13.99 -0.02
C TYR A 360 -3.32 -13.44 -0.86
N ARG A 361 -2.49 -14.33 -1.37
CA ARG A 361 -1.29 -14.00 -2.14
C ARG A 361 -1.62 -13.40 -3.49
N GLU A 362 -2.76 -13.79 -4.05
CA GLU A 362 -3.26 -13.32 -5.34
C GLU A 362 -3.54 -11.83 -5.32
N THR A 363 -3.88 -11.27 -4.16
CA THR A 363 -4.10 -9.83 -3.99
C THR A 363 -2.85 -9.00 -4.29
N LEU A 364 -1.67 -9.64 -4.19
CA LEU A 364 -0.37 -9.03 -4.41
C LEU A 364 0.31 -9.56 -5.68
N TRP A 365 0.47 -10.89 -5.85
CA TRP A 365 1.26 -11.43 -6.94
C TRP A 365 0.64 -11.17 -8.33
N ARG A 366 -0.66 -10.87 -8.41
CA ARG A 366 -1.30 -10.42 -9.66
C ARG A 366 -0.68 -9.16 -10.27
N TRP A 367 0.05 -8.38 -9.47
CA TRP A 367 0.75 -7.16 -9.88
C TRP A 367 2.27 -7.37 -10.03
N ARG A 368 2.71 -8.63 -9.90
CA ARG A 368 4.13 -8.93 -9.79
C ARG A 368 4.95 -8.54 -11.02
N ASP A 369 4.41 -8.79 -12.19
CA ASP A 369 5.10 -8.44 -13.43
C ASP A 369 5.32 -6.93 -13.53
N GLU A 370 4.35 -6.13 -13.13
CA GLU A 370 4.40 -4.69 -13.18
C GLU A 370 5.46 -4.13 -12.20
N PHE A 371 5.39 -4.52 -10.94
CA PHE A 371 6.35 -3.98 -9.97
C PHE A 371 7.77 -4.54 -10.15
N GLN A 372 7.94 -5.72 -10.75
CA GLN A 372 9.25 -6.24 -11.08
C GLN A 372 9.86 -5.52 -12.29
N ASN A 373 9.08 -5.27 -13.33
CA ASN A 373 9.54 -4.52 -14.50
C ASN A 373 9.92 -3.07 -14.13
N ASP A 374 9.08 -2.38 -13.33
CA ASP A 374 9.41 -1.03 -12.87
C ASP A 374 10.67 -1.00 -11.99
N PHE A 375 10.89 -2.05 -11.19
CA PHE A 375 12.11 -2.19 -10.39
C PHE A 375 13.34 -2.38 -11.30
N ALA A 376 13.26 -3.26 -12.30
CA ALA A 376 14.36 -3.48 -13.25
C ALA A 376 14.70 -2.21 -14.02
N ALA A 377 13.70 -1.50 -14.53
CA ALA A 377 13.93 -0.22 -15.22
C ALA A 377 14.64 0.81 -14.31
N ARG A 378 14.25 0.91 -13.04
CA ARG A 378 14.92 1.80 -12.07
C ARG A 378 16.34 1.34 -11.70
N MET A 379 16.62 0.04 -11.75
CA MET A 379 17.98 -0.47 -11.61
C MET A 379 18.85 -0.06 -12.81
N ASP A 380 18.32 -0.11 -14.03
CA ASP A 380 18.97 0.42 -15.22
C ASP A 380 19.31 1.91 -15.07
N TRP A 381 18.40 2.70 -14.47
CA TRP A 381 18.63 4.13 -14.20
C TRP A 381 19.81 4.39 -13.24
N CYS A 382 20.32 3.38 -12.54
CA CYS A 382 21.53 3.53 -11.74
C CYS A 382 22.77 3.80 -12.61
N MET A 383 22.82 3.27 -13.84
CA MET A 383 24.02 3.25 -14.67
C MET A 383 23.81 3.76 -16.10
N LYS A 384 22.65 3.52 -16.69
CA LYS A 384 22.34 3.92 -18.07
C LYS A 384 22.01 5.41 -18.14
N ARG A 385 22.30 6.05 -19.27
CA ARG A 385 21.82 7.40 -19.54
C ARG A 385 20.31 7.38 -19.83
N TYR A 386 19.67 8.55 -19.79
CA TYR A 386 18.24 8.67 -20.06
C TYR A 386 17.81 8.05 -21.40
N ASP A 387 18.59 8.30 -22.46
CA ASP A 387 18.31 7.80 -23.81
C ASP A 387 18.69 6.33 -24.05
N GLU A 388 19.18 5.63 -23.04
CA GLU A 388 19.59 4.22 -23.06
C GLU A 388 18.74 3.33 -22.13
N ALA A 389 17.84 3.92 -21.38
CA ALA A 389 17.00 3.23 -20.40
C ALA A 389 15.52 3.41 -20.72
N ASN A 390 14.72 2.43 -20.36
CA ASN A 390 13.28 2.50 -20.49
C ASN A 390 12.63 3.31 -19.36
N HIS A 391 11.55 4.03 -19.68
CA HIS A 391 10.72 4.78 -18.75
C HIS A 391 9.26 4.35 -18.86
N ALA A 392 8.63 4.13 -17.71
CA ALA A 392 7.23 3.70 -17.66
C ALA A 392 6.28 4.70 -18.35
N PRO A 393 5.23 4.21 -19.02
CA PRO A 393 4.24 5.06 -19.68
C PRO A 393 3.55 6.04 -18.73
N GLU A 394 3.29 7.24 -19.21
CA GLU A 394 2.49 8.25 -18.49
C GLU A 394 1.00 8.05 -18.78
N VAL A 395 0.25 7.57 -17.79
CA VAL A 395 -1.21 7.42 -17.90
C VAL A 395 -1.89 8.78 -17.79
N LYS A 396 -2.76 9.09 -18.76
CA LYS A 396 -3.63 10.26 -18.71
C LYS A 396 -5.07 9.90 -19.09
N LEU A 397 -5.94 9.89 -18.09
CA LEU A 397 -7.36 9.73 -18.30
C LEU A 397 -7.98 11.04 -18.82
N LEU A 398 -8.95 10.95 -19.71
CA LEU A 398 -9.75 12.08 -20.22
C LEU A 398 -11.11 12.20 -19.50
N HIS A 399 -11.21 11.62 -18.32
CA HIS A 399 -12.33 11.71 -17.38
C HIS A 399 -11.79 11.72 -15.95
N ASP A 400 -12.63 12.04 -14.99
CA ASP A 400 -12.27 11.97 -13.58
C ASP A 400 -11.98 10.54 -13.14
N HIS A 401 -11.07 10.35 -12.18
CA HIS A 401 -10.78 9.03 -11.59
C HIS A 401 -11.99 8.43 -10.88
N SER A 402 -12.87 9.26 -10.34
CA SER A 402 -14.12 8.85 -9.72
C SER A 402 -15.28 9.45 -10.47
N ILE A 403 -16.11 8.62 -11.08
CA ILE A 403 -17.30 9.03 -11.82
C ILE A 403 -18.55 8.42 -11.19
N THR A 404 -19.64 9.16 -11.19
CA THR A 404 -20.94 8.69 -10.72
C THR A 404 -21.90 8.61 -11.92
N VAL A 405 -22.48 7.44 -12.13
CA VAL A 405 -23.42 7.16 -13.22
C VAL A 405 -24.70 6.55 -12.67
N LYS A 406 -25.79 6.64 -13.42
CA LYS A 406 -27.06 6.00 -13.08
C LYS A 406 -27.04 4.51 -13.45
N SER A 407 -27.85 3.72 -12.73
CA SER A 407 -28.15 2.35 -13.09
C SER A 407 -28.59 2.26 -14.57
N GLY A 408 -27.98 1.34 -15.34
CA GLY A 408 -28.21 1.16 -16.76
C GLY A 408 -27.61 2.22 -17.69
N GLU A 409 -26.97 3.25 -17.17
CA GLU A 409 -26.34 4.31 -17.97
C GLU A 409 -25.08 3.82 -18.67
N SER A 410 -24.88 4.25 -19.91
CA SER A 410 -23.67 3.99 -20.70
C SER A 410 -22.64 5.09 -20.51
N PHE A 411 -21.38 4.71 -20.30
CA PHE A 411 -20.27 5.64 -20.16
C PHE A 411 -19.00 5.10 -20.83
N HIS A 412 -17.96 5.92 -20.88
CA HIS A 412 -16.67 5.55 -21.44
C HIS A 412 -15.56 5.71 -20.42
N LEU A 413 -14.62 4.77 -20.45
CA LEU A 413 -13.29 4.94 -19.86
C LEU A 413 -12.35 5.32 -21.00
N ASP A 414 -11.58 6.39 -20.83
CA ASP A 414 -10.82 7.01 -21.92
C ASP A 414 -9.42 7.44 -21.45
N ALA A 415 -8.40 6.75 -21.96
CA ALA A 415 -7.00 6.98 -21.69
C ALA A 415 -6.21 7.44 -22.94
N ARG A 416 -6.87 8.00 -23.96
CA ARG A 416 -6.21 8.47 -25.19
C ARG A 416 -5.24 9.63 -24.98
N GLY A 417 -5.19 10.21 -23.78
CA GLY A 417 -4.19 11.22 -23.43
C GLY A 417 -2.84 10.64 -22.99
N SER A 418 -2.77 9.32 -22.81
CA SER A 418 -1.54 8.65 -22.36
C SER A 418 -0.46 8.67 -23.42
N LYS A 419 0.79 8.70 -23.00
CA LYS A 419 1.96 8.72 -23.85
C LYS A 419 3.09 7.94 -23.20
N ASP A 420 4.06 7.56 -24.01
CA ASP A 420 5.30 6.98 -23.58
C ASP A 420 6.44 8.04 -23.66
N PRO A 421 7.30 8.17 -22.62
CA PRO A 421 8.39 9.14 -22.64
C PRO A 421 9.44 8.84 -23.70
N ASP A 422 9.67 7.56 -24.03
CA ASP A 422 10.70 7.10 -24.97
C ASP A 422 10.13 6.96 -26.39
N GLY A 423 8.81 7.12 -26.55
CA GLY A 423 8.11 7.05 -27.83
C GLY A 423 7.67 5.64 -28.21
N ASP A 424 7.67 4.72 -27.29
CA ASP A 424 7.26 3.34 -27.49
C ASP A 424 5.76 3.17 -27.71
N ALA A 425 5.41 2.08 -28.40
CA ALA A 425 4.01 1.77 -28.68
C ALA A 425 3.30 1.26 -27.41
N LEU A 426 2.19 1.91 -27.10
CA LEU A 426 1.38 1.60 -25.92
C LEU A 426 0.42 0.44 -26.15
N GLN A 427 0.25 -0.37 -25.12
CA GLN A 427 -0.73 -1.43 -25.05
C GLN A 427 -1.70 -1.18 -23.87
N PHE A 428 -3.00 -1.27 -24.13
CA PHE A 428 -4.05 -0.95 -23.17
C PHE A 428 -4.78 -2.21 -22.77
N TYR A 429 -4.86 -2.48 -21.46
CA TYR A 429 -5.68 -3.55 -20.92
C TYR A 429 -6.58 -3.03 -19.78
N TRP A 430 -7.88 -3.01 -20.02
CA TRP A 430 -8.89 -2.62 -19.05
C TRP A 430 -9.54 -3.84 -18.43
N PHE A 431 -9.70 -3.86 -17.12
CA PHE A 431 -10.45 -4.91 -16.43
C PHE A 431 -11.24 -4.36 -15.24
N ASN A 432 -12.28 -5.09 -14.85
CA ASN A 432 -13.02 -4.83 -13.62
C ASN A 432 -12.34 -5.57 -12.47
N TYR A 433 -11.93 -4.84 -11.43
CA TYR A 433 -11.41 -5.38 -10.18
C TYR A 433 -12.57 -5.50 -9.20
N ALA A 434 -13.36 -6.57 -9.31
CA ALA A 434 -14.62 -6.72 -8.60
C ALA A 434 -14.44 -6.76 -7.08
N GLU A 435 -13.37 -7.40 -6.60
CA GLU A 435 -13.07 -7.56 -5.17
C GLU A 435 -12.79 -6.23 -4.45
N ALA A 436 -12.33 -5.21 -5.17
CA ALA A 436 -12.09 -3.87 -4.64
C ALA A 436 -13.38 -3.05 -4.46
N GLY A 437 -14.45 -3.42 -5.18
CA GLY A 437 -15.74 -2.75 -5.12
C GLY A 437 -16.70 -3.36 -4.10
N THR A 438 -17.94 -2.87 -4.12
CA THR A 438 -19.04 -3.43 -3.31
C THR A 438 -19.82 -4.54 -4.02
N MET A 439 -19.62 -4.70 -5.34
CA MET A 439 -20.22 -5.75 -6.18
C MET A 439 -19.21 -6.91 -6.42
N LYS A 440 -18.71 -7.52 -5.34
CA LYS A 440 -17.61 -8.48 -5.38
C LYS A 440 -17.90 -9.75 -6.20
N ASP A 441 -19.16 -10.16 -6.30
CA ASP A 441 -19.58 -11.40 -6.97
C ASP A 441 -20.00 -11.20 -8.43
N GLN A 442 -19.89 -9.98 -8.95
CA GLN A 442 -20.33 -9.64 -10.30
C GLN A 442 -19.22 -8.93 -11.07
N THR A 443 -18.86 -9.48 -12.23
CA THR A 443 -17.96 -8.81 -13.16
C THR A 443 -18.74 -7.94 -14.11
N VAL A 444 -18.44 -6.65 -14.13
CA VAL A 444 -19.04 -5.70 -15.08
C VAL A 444 -18.29 -5.78 -16.41
N LYS A 445 -19.03 -6.03 -17.48
CA LYS A 445 -18.44 -6.20 -18.80
C LYS A 445 -17.93 -4.87 -19.34
N ILE A 446 -16.70 -4.87 -19.81
CA ILE A 446 -16.08 -3.79 -20.58
C ILE A 446 -16.14 -4.19 -22.06
N HIS A 447 -16.72 -3.32 -22.89
CA HIS A 447 -16.83 -3.55 -24.32
C HIS A 447 -15.61 -2.96 -25.05
N SER A 448 -15.05 -3.71 -25.98
CA SER A 448 -13.83 -3.36 -26.72
C SER A 448 -12.63 -3.13 -25.80
N ALA A 449 -12.46 -3.98 -24.78
CA ALA A 449 -11.41 -3.83 -23.77
C ALA A 449 -10.00 -4.19 -24.27
N GLU A 450 -9.90 -4.98 -25.33
CA GLU A 450 -8.62 -5.46 -25.85
C GLU A 450 -7.89 -4.35 -26.63
N ASN A 451 -6.75 -3.96 -26.10
CA ASN A 451 -5.81 -2.99 -26.70
C ASN A 451 -6.47 -1.69 -27.22
N MET A 452 -7.45 -1.19 -26.50
CA MET A 452 -8.18 0.04 -26.85
C MET A 452 -7.97 1.10 -25.77
N ALA A 453 -7.49 2.27 -26.19
CA ALA A 453 -7.33 3.41 -25.29
C ALA A 453 -8.68 3.96 -24.76
N ARG A 454 -9.77 3.72 -25.50
CA ARG A 454 -11.12 4.11 -25.09
C ARG A 454 -12.06 2.92 -25.19
N VAL A 455 -12.75 2.63 -24.09
CA VAL A 455 -13.69 1.50 -23.99
C VAL A 455 -15.05 1.98 -23.51
N HIS A 456 -16.07 1.16 -23.75
CA HIS A 456 -17.45 1.44 -23.41
C HIS A 456 -17.93 0.49 -22.30
N VAL A 457 -18.62 1.04 -21.32
CA VAL A 457 -19.20 0.30 -20.19
C VAL A 457 -20.68 0.68 -20.06
N VAL A 458 -21.50 -0.30 -19.69
CA VAL A 458 -22.89 -0.08 -19.26
C VAL A 458 -22.95 -0.37 -17.77
N ALA A 459 -23.40 0.61 -17.00
CA ALA A 459 -23.58 0.44 -15.55
C ALA A 459 -24.60 -0.68 -15.29
N PRO A 460 -24.35 -1.60 -14.36
CA PRO A 460 -25.32 -2.64 -14.02
C PRO A 460 -26.57 -2.04 -13.38
N ASP A 461 -27.66 -2.80 -13.46
CA ASP A 461 -28.88 -2.46 -12.74
C ASP A 461 -28.72 -2.76 -11.27
N VAL A 462 -28.90 -1.74 -10.42
CA VAL A 462 -28.72 -1.82 -8.96
C VAL A 462 -29.86 -1.13 -8.22
N GLU A 463 -30.28 -1.69 -7.09
CA GLU A 463 -31.33 -1.12 -6.21
C GLU A 463 -30.81 -0.03 -5.26
N LYS A 464 -29.51 -0.06 -4.96
CA LYS A 464 -28.82 0.88 -4.08
C LYS A 464 -27.46 1.26 -4.65
N PRO A 465 -26.86 2.40 -4.25
CA PRO A 465 -25.52 2.79 -4.69
C PRO A 465 -24.50 1.68 -4.50
N GLN A 466 -23.67 1.46 -5.51
CA GLN A 466 -22.58 0.49 -5.51
C GLN A 466 -21.30 1.15 -6.03
N SER A 467 -20.15 0.65 -5.59
CA SER A 467 -18.85 1.02 -6.14
C SER A 467 -18.30 -0.11 -7.01
N ILE A 468 -17.70 0.27 -8.14
CA ILE A 468 -17.07 -0.64 -9.08
C ILE A 468 -15.72 -0.07 -9.44
N HIS A 469 -14.68 -0.89 -9.39
CA HIS A 469 -13.33 -0.49 -9.73
C HIS A 469 -12.95 -1.01 -11.12
N PHE A 470 -12.56 -0.09 -11.99
CA PHE A 470 -11.99 -0.41 -13.30
C PHE A 470 -10.51 -0.04 -13.28
N ILE A 471 -9.67 -0.97 -13.67
CA ILE A 471 -8.23 -0.80 -13.73
C ILE A 471 -7.79 -0.74 -15.19
N LEU A 472 -6.92 0.21 -15.49
CA LEU A 472 -6.14 0.23 -16.72
C LEU A 472 -4.72 -0.25 -16.41
N LYS A 473 -4.30 -1.32 -17.05
CA LYS A 473 -2.89 -1.67 -17.21
C LYS A 473 -2.42 -1.07 -18.53
N LEU A 474 -1.47 -0.15 -18.45
CA LEU A 474 -0.81 0.45 -19.60
C LEU A 474 0.63 -0.06 -19.64
N THR A 475 1.02 -0.61 -20.76
CA THR A 475 2.35 -1.21 -20.95
C THR A 475 2.95 -0.64 -22.22
N ASP A 476 4.21 -0.26 -22.19
CA ASP A 476 5.04 0.03 -23.35
C ASP A 476 5.57 -1.27 -23.97
N ARG A 477 6.43 -1.14 -24.96
CA ARG A 477 7.17 -2.24 -25.58
C ARG A 477 8.67 -2.09 -25.39
N GLY A 478 9.07 -1.22 -24.48
CA GLY A 478 10.44 -1.11 -24.02
C GLY A 478 10.86 -2.36 -23.26
N GLU A 479 12.13 -2.63 -23.24
CA GLU A 479 12.72 -3.67 -22.38
C GLU A 479 13.31 -2.98 -21.15
N PRO A 480 13.04 -3.48 -19.93
CA PRO A 480 13.70 -2.98 -18.74
C PRO A 480 15.18 -3.30 -18.75
#